data_382b04f1a3e9809eb7a6da81b5bf6563
#
_entry.id   382b04f1a3e9809eb7a6da81b5bf6563
#
_cell.length_a   1.000
_cell.length_b   1.000
_cell.length_c   1.000
_cell.angle_alpha   90.00
_cell.angle_beta   90.00
_cell.angle_gamma   90.00
#
_symmetry.space_group_name_H-M   'P 1'
#
loop_
_entity.id
_entity.type
_entity.pdbx_description
1 polymer ?
#
loop_
_entity_poly.entity_id
_entity_poly.type
_entity_poly.pdbx_seq_one_letter_code
_entity_poly.pdbx_strand_id
1 'polypeptide(L)'
;MTQENKDLLLKDLCSRLPYWVKIELTWWVMDEGTYVNVTLEPEHIEQLLNNEDRITEIKPYLFPLSSMTEEQKKEYQYITERWMYDSSYSISDSIDWLNKNHFDYRGLIPMGLAIDATGLNIY
;
A
#
# COMPACT_ATOMS: atom_id res chain seq x y z
N MET A 1 -3.18 15.83 -7.89
CA MET A 1 -3.71 14.45 -7.94
C MET A 1 -5.14 14.48 -8.45
N THR A 2 -5.46 13.63 -9.43
CA THR A 2 -6.84 13.53 -9.94
C THR A 2 -7.74 12.83 -8.92
N GLN A 3 -9.05 12.99 -9.08
CA GLN A 3 -10.01 12.28 -8.23
C GLN A 3 -9.87 10.76 -8.38
N GLU A 4 -9.62 10.28 -9.60
CA GLU A 4 -9.41 8.85 -9.84
C GLU A 4 -8.18 8.32 -9.10
N ASN A 5 -7.09 9.06 -9.12
CA ASN A 5 -5.86 8.70 -8.39
C ASN A 5 -6.08 8.72 -6.87
N LYS A 6 -6.82 9.71 -6.38
CA LYS A 6 -7.17 9.79 -4.97
C LYS A 6 -8.02 8.60 -4.53
N ASP A 7 -9.02 8.23 -5.34
CA ASP A 7 -9.88 7.08 -5.04
C ASP A 7 -9.07 5.77 -5.05
N LEU A 8 -8.17 5.61 -6.00
CA LEU A 8 -7.29 4.45 -6.07
C LEU A 8 -6.37 4.35 -4.86
N LEU A 9 -5.77 5.48 -4.48
CA LEU A 9 -4.90 5.55 -3.30
C LEU A 9 -5.67 5.22 -2.02
N LEU A 10 -6.86 5.78 -1.84
CA LEU A 10 -7.71 5.49 -0.68
C LEU A 10 -8.07 4.02 -0.60
N LYS A 11 -8.43 3.41 -1.72
CA LYS A 11 -8.73 1.98 -1.79
C LYS A 11 -7.52 1.14 -1.37
N ASP A 12 -6.34 1.51 -1.85
CA ASP A 12 -5.10 0.81 -1.50
C ASP A 12 -4.79 0.93 0.00
N LEU A 13 -4.83 2.15 0.53
CA LEU A 13 -4.54 2.40 1.95
C LEU A 13 -5.50 1.64 2.86
N CYS A 14 -6.79 1.65 2.56
CA CYS A 14 -7.79 0.92 3.34
C CYS A 14 -7.52 -0.59 3.34
N SER A 15 -7.08 -1.14 2.20
CA SER A 15 -6.74 -2.57 2.08
C SER A 15 -5.53 -2.96 2.92
N ARG A 16 -4.61 -2.02 3.14
CA ARG A 16 -3.35 -2.28 3.84
C ARG A 16 -3.36 -1.87 5.30
N LEU A 17 -4.41 -1.20 5.74
CA LEU A 17 -4.51 -0.71 7.12
C LEU A 17 -4.31 -1.82 8.17
N PRO A 18 -4.87 -3.04 8.02
CA PRO A 18 -4.66 -4.11 8.99
C PRO A 18 -3.23 -4.65 9.05
N TYR A 19 -2.39 -4.33 8.07
CA TYR A 19 -1.05 -4.92 7.92
C TYR A 19 0.09 -3.94 8.23
N TRP A 20 -0.21 -2.81 8.89
CA TRP A 20 0.78 -1.83 9.34
C TRP A 20 1.69 -1.30 8.23
N VAL A 21 1.11 -0.95 7.10
CA VAL A 21 1.88 -0.34 6.02
C VAL A 21 2.50 0.97 6.50
N LYS A 22 3.73 1.22 6.08
CA LYS A 22 4.43 2.48 6.37
C LYS A 22 4.12 3.49 5.29
N ILE A 23 4.06 4.75 5.69
CA ILE A 23 3.74 5.87 4.79
C ILE A 23 4.74 7.00 4.94
N GLU A 24 4.86 7.81 3.90
CA GLU A 24 5.42 9.15 3.95
C GLU A 24 4.25 10.13 4.03
N LEU A 25 4.25 10.96 5.06
CA LEU A 25 3.17 11.91 5.33
C LEU A 25 3.72 13.33 5.19
N THR A 26 3.13 14.11 4.30
CA THR A 26 3.49 15.50 4.10
C THR A 26 2.33 16.42 4.50
N TRP A 27 2.60 17.39 5.34
CA TRP A 27 1.64 18.40 5.79
C TRP A 27 2.00 19.73 5.15
N TRP A 28 1.04 20.37 4.50
CA TRP A 28 1.24 21.64 3.80
C TRP A 28 0.79 22.85 4.62
N VAL A 29 -0.02 22.64 5.65
CA VAL A 29 -0.61 23.70 6.48
C VAL A 29 -0.39 23.39 7.96
N MET A 30 -0.14 24.42 8.75
CA MET A 30 0.05 24.41 10.20
C MET A 30 1.37 23.82 10.68
N ASP A 31 1.73 22.65 10.21
CA ASP A 31 2.97 21.98 10.59
C ASP A 31 3.62 21.47 9.29
N GLU A 32 4.10 22.43 8.48
CA GLU A 32 4.77 22.08 7.21
C GLU A 32 5.95 21.15 7.46
N GLY A 33 5.87 19.98 6.93
CA GLY A 33 6.95 19.01 7.07
C GLY A 33 6.58 17.68 6.44
N THR A 34 7.62 16.89 6.21
CA THR A 34 7.49 15.52 5.71
C THR A 34 7.95 14.57 6.79
N TYR A 35 7.08 13.65 7.15
CA TYR A 35 7.34 12.59 8.12
C TYR A 35 7.47 11.27 7.36
N VAL A 36 8.60 10.60 7.54
CA VAL A 36 8.90 9.34 6.85
C VAL A 36 8.73 8.15 7.80
N ASN A 37 8.48 6.98 7.23
CA ASN A 37 8.38 5.73 7.98
C ASN A 37 7.34 5.77 9.10
N VAL A 38 6.22 6.43 8.83
CA VAL A 38 5.07 6.50 9.76
C VAL A 38 4.16 5.31 9.52
N THR A 39 3.70 4.66 10.58
CA THR A 39 2.72 3.59 10.43
C THR A 39 1.35 4.18 10.10
N LEU A 40 0.70 3.68 9.05
CA LEU A 40 -0.63 4.12 8.66
C LEU A 40 -1.65 3.80 9.76
N GLU A 41 -2.45 4.80 10.12
CA GLU A 41 -3.54 4.67 11.08
C GLU A 41 -4.84 5.23 10.50
N PRO A 42 -6.02 4.88 11.08
CA PRO A 42 -7.31 5.33 10.55
C PRO A 42 -7.43 6.84 10.39
N GLU A 43 -6.87 7.62 11.33
CA GLU A 43 -6.91 9.07 11.26
C GLU A 43 -6.20 9.64 10.04
N HIS A 44 -5.17 8.98 9.53
CA HIS A 44 -4.49 9.41 8.31
C HIS A 44 -5.41 9.30 7.09
N ILE A 45 -6.21 8.24 7.04
CA ILE A 45 -7.20 8.04 5.96
C ILE A 45 -8.29 9.10 6.05
N GLU A 46 -8.76 9.40 7.26
CA GLU A 46 -9.75 10.45 7.50
C GLU A 46 -9.22 11.81 7.04
N GLN A 47 -7.97 12.15 7.37
CA GLN A 47 -7.33 13.37 6.93
C GLN A 47 -7.28 13.47 5.41
N LEU A 48 -6.95 12.38 4.73
CA LEU A 48 -6.88 12.35 3.27
C LEU A 48 -8.28 12.52 2.65
N LEU A 49 -9.31 11.91 3.24
CA LEU A 49 -10.69 12.07 2.79
C LEU A 49 -11.16 13.52 2.89
N ASN A 50 -10.74 14.25 3.92
CA ASN A 50 -11.13 15.63 4.18
C ASN A 50 -10.14 16.64 3.60
N ASN A 51 -9.25 16.21 2.71
CA ASN A 51 -8.15 17.02 2.19
C ASN A 51 -8.60 17.87 0.99
N GLU A 52 -9.46 18.86 1.23
CA GLU A 52 -10.04 19.70 0.18
C GLU A 52 -8.99 20.54 -0.57
N ASP A 53 -7.97 21.05 0.14
CA ASP A 53 -6.98 21.98 -0.38
C ASP A 53 -5.55 21.38 -0.44
N ARG A 54 -5.44 20.07 -0.52
CA ARG A 54 -4.15 19.37 -0.55
C ARG A 54 -3.28 19.71 0.66
N ILE A 55 -3.89 19.79 1.83
CA ILE A 55 -3.16 20.07 3.08
C ILE A 55 -2.36 18.87 3.58
N THR A 56 -2.68 17.68 3.07
CA THR A 56 -2.04 16.44 3.46
C THR A 56 -1.76 15.59 2.21
N GLU A 57 -0.55 15.08 2.08
CA GLU A 57 -0.18 14.12 1.06
C GLU A 57 0.33 12.86 1.74
N ILE A 58 -0.16 11.69 1.30
CA ILE A 58 0.21 10.40 1.84
C ILE A 58 0.69 9.51 0.70
N LYS A 59 1.88 8.92 0.86
CA LYS A 59 2.41 7.92 -0.07
C LYS A 59 2.82 6.67 0.71
N PRO A 60 2.23 5.51 0.42
CA PRO A 60 2.67 4.27 1.07
C PRO A 60 4.02 3.82 0.53
N TYR A 61 4.80 3.15 1.38
CA TYR A 61 6.02 2.46 0.99
C TYR A 61 5.66 1.05 0.56
N LEU A 62 5.87 0.74 -0.70
CA LEU A 62 5.50 -0.55 -1.28
C LEU A 62 6.68 -1.16 -2.02
N PHE A 63 6.63 -2.48 -2.21
CA PHE A 63 7.62 -3.20 -3.02
C PHE A 63 7.05 -3.46 -4.41
N PRO A 64 7.81 -3.23 -5.49
CA PRO A 64 7.39 -3.67 -6.83
C PRO A 64 7.18 -5.19 -6.85
N LEU A 65 6.23 -5.66 -7.62
CA LEU A 65 6.03 -7.11 -7.79
C LEU A 65 7.29 -7.82 -8.28
N SER A 66 8.08 -7.13 -9.11
CA SER A 66 9.34 -7.64 -9.64
C SER A 66 10.40 -7.87 -8.56
N SER A 67 10.23 -7.30 -7.36
CA SER A 67 11.18 -7.46 -6.26
C SER A 67 10.96 -8.72 -5.43
N MET A 68 9.95 -9.52 -5.73
CA MET A 68 9.71 -10.79 -5.01
C MET A 68 10.94 -11.68 -5.06
N THR A 69 11.30 -12.22 -3.89
CA THR A 69 12.32 -13.26 -3.82
C THR A 69 11.80 -14.57 -4.41
N GLU A 70 12.69 -15.53 -4.69
CA GLU A 70 12.26 -16.84 -5.18
C GLU A 70 11.35 -17.56 -4.17
N GLU A 71 11.60 -17.40 -2.87
CA GLU A 71 10.76 -17.96 -1.83
C GLU A 71 9.37 -17.32 -1.82
N GLN A 72 9.31 -15.99 -1.97
CA GLN A 72 8.05 -15.27 -2.05
C GLN A 72 7.24 -15.64 -3.29
N LYS A 73 7.89 -15.81 -4.43
CA LYS A 73 7.23 -16.25 -5.66
C LYS A 73 6.59 -17.63 -5.48
N LYS A 74 7.30 -18.56 -4.83
CA LYS A 74 6.77 -19.91 -4.56
C LYS A 74 5.59 -19.87 -3.60
N GLU A 75 5.68 -19.07 -2.55
CA GLU A 75 4.60 -18.93 -1.58
C GLU A 75 3.37 -18.31 -2.22
N TYR A 76 3.54 -17.25 -3.00
CA TYR A 76 2.44 -16.60 -3.71
C TYR A 76 1.79 -17.54 -4.72
N GLN A 77 2.60 -18.27 -5.48
CA GLN A 77 2.12 -19.25 -6.44
C GLN A 77 1.32 -20.36 -5.75
N TYR A 78 1.81 -20.86 -4.61
CA TYR A 78 1.11 -21.88 -3.83
C TYR A 78 -0.28 -21.39 -3.42
N ILE A 79 -0.38 -20.19 -2.87
CA ILE A 79 -1.66 -19.59 -2.44
C ILE A 79 -2.59 -19.39 -3.64
N THR A 80 -2.06 -18.88 -4.75
CA THR A 80 -2.84 -18.59 -5.95
C THR A 80 -3.38 -19.86 -6.61
N GLU A 81 -2.60 -20.94 -6.62
CA GLU A 81 -3.04 -22.21 -7.19
C GLU A 81 -4.03 -22.94 -6.30
N ARG A 82 -3.95 -22.79 -4.98
CA ARG A 82 -4.79 -23.52 -4.03
C ARG A 82 -6.27 -23.18 -4.16
N TRP A 83 -6.62 -21.94 -4.45
CA TRP A 83 -8.04 -21.57 -4.57
C TRP A 83 -8.73 -22.31 -5.73
N MET A 84 -7.99 -22.82 -6.70
CA MET A 84 -8.53 -23.61 -7.80
C MET A 84 -8.90 -25.05 -7.40
N TYR A 85 -8.27 -25.57 -6.34
CA TYR A 85 -8.41 -26.97 -5.94
C TYR A 85 -8.99 -27.18 -4.55
N ASP A 86 -9.03 -26.14 -3.73
CA ASP A 86 -9.44 -26.22 -2.33
C ASP A 86 -10.42 -25.09 -2.03
N SER A 87 -11.67 -25.44 -1.72
CA SER A 87 -12.72 -24.46 -1.46
C SER A 87 -12.50 -23.62 -0.20
N SER A 88 -11.54 -23.99 0.67
CA SER A 88 -11.19 -23.20 1.83
C SER A 88 -10.30 -21.98 1.46
N TYR A 89 -9.75 -21.94 0.25
CA TYR A 89 -8.99 -20.83 -0.27
C TYR A 89 -9.83 -20.02 -1.27
N SER A 90 -9.57 -18.71 -1.36
CA SER A 90 -10.22 -17.83 -2.32
C SER A 90 -9.18 -16.90 -2.95
N ILE A 91 -9.57 -16.20 -4.02
CA ILE A 91 -8.70 -15.21 -4.66
C ILE A 91 -8.33 -14.09 -3.67
N SER A 92 -9.19 -13.81 -2.68
CA SER A 92 -8.89 -12.81 -1.65
C SER A 92 -7.69 -13.21 -0.78
N ASP A 93 -7.39 -14.50 -0.63
CA ASP A 93 -6.20 -14.95 0.10
C ASP A 93 -4.92 -14.48 -0.60
N SER A 94 -4.88 -14.52 -1.93
CA SER A 94 -3.76 -14.01 -2.71
C SER A 94 -3.60 -12.50 -2.54
N ILE A 95 -4.71 -11.77 -2.58
CA ILE A 95 -4.72 -10.31 -2.40
C ILE A 95 -4.27 -9.94 -0.98
N ASP A 96 -4.77 -10.66 0.03
CA ASP A 96 -4.36 -10.44 1.42
C ASP A 96 -2.87 -10.68 1.62
N TRP A 97 -2.33 -11.71 0.98
CA TRP A 97 -0.89 -11.99 1.03
C TRP A 97 -0.07 -10.84 0.43
N LEU A 98 -0.51 -10.29 -0.71
CA LEU A 98 0.14 -9.14 -1.34
C LEU A 98 0.11 -7.90 -0.44
N ASN A 99 -1.03 -7.63 0.19
CA ASN A 99 -1.17 -6.52 1.13
C ASN A 99 -0.28 -6.71 2.37
N LYS A 100 -0.27 -7.91 2.93
CA LYS A 100 0.51 -8.25 4.12
C LYS A 100 2.02 -8.09 3.88
N ASN A 101 2.48 -8.38 2.68
CA ASN A 101 3.88 -8.28 2.30
C ASN A 101 4.21 -6.95 1.59
N HIS A 102 3.26 -6.03 1.55
CA HIS A 102 3.43 -4.65 1.04
C HIS A 102 3.78 -4.57 -0.44
N PHE A 103 3.28 -5.50 -1.26
CA PHE A 103 3.53 -5.48 -2.71
C PHE A 103 2.55 -4.55 -3.44
N ASP A 104 3.07 -3.82 -4.41
CA ASP A 104 2.30 -2.90 -5.24
C ASP A 104 1.65 -3.64 -6.42
N TYR A 105 0.46 -4.18 -6.21
CA TYR A 105 -0.26 -4.87 -7.27
C TYR A 105 -1.24 -3.96 -8.03
N ARG A 106 -1.41 -2.70 -7.59
CA ARG A 106 -2.24 -1.70 -8.29
C ARG A 106 -1.44 -0.78 -9.20
N GLY A 107 -0.11 -0.87 -9.19
CA GLY A 107 0.73 -0.02 -10.03
C GLY A 107 0.87 1.42 -9.52
N LEU A 108 0.83 1.62 -8.20
CA LEU A 108 0.92 2.97 -7.61
C LEU A 108 2.31 3.57 -7.74
N ILE A 109 3.37 2.72 -7.69
CA ILE A 109 4.75 3.21 -7.80
C ILE A 109 4.99 3.91 -9.14
N PRO A 110 4.67 3.31 -10.30
CA PRO A 110 4.84 4.00 -11.57
C PRO A 110 3.99 5.26 -11.72
N MET A 111 2.86 5.34 -11.01
CA MET A 111 1.99 6.51 -11.03
C MET A 111 2.47 7.65 -10.13
N GLY A 112 3.52 7.43 -9.35
CA GLY A 112 3.99 8.41 -8.38
C GLY A 112 3.14 8.52 -7.12
N LEU A 113 2.25 7.55 -6.89
CA LEU A 113 1.35 7.53 -5.72
C LEU A 113 1.89 6.72 -4.56
N ALA A 114 2.95 5.94 -4.79
CA ALA A 114 3.63 5.15 -3.76
C ALA A 114 5.14 5.29 -3.92
N ILE A 115 5.87 4.94 -2.87
CA ILE A 115 7.33 5.00 -2.85
C ILE A 115 7.86 3.57 -2.91
N ASP A 116 8.82 3.33 -3.80
CA ASP A 116 9.52 2.05 -3.87
C ASP A 116 10.35 1.84 -2.60
N ALA A 117 10.00 0.86 -1.81
CA ALA A 117 10.64 0.56 -0.53
C ALA A 117 11.90 -0.31 -0.68
N THR A 118 12.26 -0.73 -1.90
CA THR A 118 13.42 -1.59 -2.14
C THR A 118 14.69 -0.92 -1.61
N GLY A 119 15.41 -1.63 -0.74
CA GLY A 119 16.66 -1.15 -0.19
C GLY A 119 16.55 -0.11 0.92
N LEU A 120 15.35 0.28 1.34
CA LEU A 120 15.17 1.29 2.38
C LEU A 120 15.14 0.73 3.80
N ASN A 121 15.07 -0.59 3.96
CA ASN A 121 15.00 -1.26 5.26
C ASN A 121 13.87 -0.74 6.18
N ILE A 122 12.73 -0.43 5.60
CA ILE A 122 11.58 0.10 6.33
C ILE A 122 10.76 -1.01 7.00
N TYR A 123 10.69 -2.16 6.35
CA TYR A 123 9.94 -3.32 6.82
C TYR A 123 10.83 -4.42 7.35
#